data_1be701ce89ba9edc83086af4bb0bd519
#
_entry.id   1be701ce89ba9edc83086af4bb0bd519
#
_cell.length_a   1.000
_cell.length_b   1.000
_cell.length_c   1.000
_cell.angle_alpha   90.00
_cell.angle_beta   90.00
_cell.angle_gamma   90.00
#
_symmetry.space_group_name_H-M   'P 1'
#
loop_
_entity.id
_entity.type
_entity.pdbx_description
1 polymer ?
#
loop_
_entity_poly.entity_id
_entity_poly.type
_entity_poly.pdbx_seq_one_letter_code
_entity_poly.pdbx_strand_id
1 'polypeptide(L)'
;MRKLLLSAVVVSLALGLAGCDDAKNKETNSAAAAKSDAPKEGGSLIIGITSGDPLAVNPLYASDRTTLTIMQALYAPLYSFNNGNIEWGLAESLTPSADNLSYTLTLKPNLKWQDGQPLTADDVVFTFNKLLDAKQHSFFRSMFTYGGKPVEVSKVDERTVKFTLPQVSAAFTGTLVQIYPIPQHVFAGEGDLEKSTKNDAPVGSGPFKFKEYRAGQYYALTRFDDYWNGKPKLDSVTYRFAKDSNAANLALQNGEINLKMVDPQDVNRLKNTGKFDFMVYPEGRLAYMTFNQNVAVMKSKALRQAIAYAINKDELTQTAFTSLDYAKPATSFLTPDTLYKTDDVEQYKFDLQKAKDLLKTSGAPDNLKLRLAYVNTNKTQESMALYIQQALKGIGVNVELMPLDSNAMSQRSLDMNNTAWELNLGGYIMGAEPDGYKSLFMSNEAYNYAHYKNPQFDALWDKGAVETDATKRADIYKQIQQTVTNEMTYYPIAYTNATVAVDKRFGGTKEAEPKPVYLFQDLSKIYQK
;
A
#
# COMPACT_ATOMS: atom_id res chain seq x y z
N MET A 1 56.41 -40.55 3.00
CA MET A 1 57.73 -40.17 3.55
C MET A 1 57.51 -38.91 4.35
N ARG A 2 57.39 -39.00 5.68
CA ARG A 2 58.42 -38.56 6.67
C ARG A 2 58.65 -37.06 6.58
N LYS A 3 58.50 -36.18 7.61
CA LYS A 3 58.59 -36.22 9.10
C LYS A 3 58.05 -34.89 9.59
N LEU A 4 57.23 -34.69 10.61
CA LEU A 4 57.48 -34.67 12.05
C LEU A 4 58.60 -33.72 12.54
N LEU A 5 58.20 -32.80 13.44
CA LEU A 5 58.74 -32.48 14.79
C LEU A 5 58.47 -31.01 15.11
N LEU A 6 57.70 -30.62 16.12
CA LEU A 6 57.76 -30.68 17.59
C LEU A 6 58.56 -29.52 18.23
N SER A 7 57.85 -28.85 19.17
CA SER A 7 58.28 -28.27 20.46
C SER A 7 58.99 -26.90 20.41
N ALA A 8 58.83 -25.96 21.34
CA ALA A 8 58.61 -26.04 22.78
C ALA A 8 58.19 -24.68 23.39
N VAL A 9 57.56 -24.78 24.52
CA VAL A 9 57.23 -23.79 25.55
C VAL A 9 58.47 -23.18 26.18
N VAL A 10 58.45 -21.85 26.50
CA VAL A 10 59.19 -21.28 27.62
C VAL A 10 58.34 -20.23 28.33
N VAL A 11 58.02 -20.51 29.59
CA VAL A 11 57.52 -19.62 30.64
C VAL A 11 58.72 -18.93 31.27
N SER A 12 58.66 -17.62 31.52
CA SER A 12 59.53 -16.96 32.48
C SER A 12 58.79 -15.86 33.22
N LEU A 13 58.54 -16.13 34.50
CA LEU A 13 58.20 -15.17 35.53
C LEU A 13 59.45 -14.39 35.93
N ALA A 14 59.36 -13.08 36.15
CA ALA A 14 60.22 -12.35 37.06
C ALA A 14 59.47 -11.17 37.68
N LEU A 15 59.37 -11.22 39.01
CA LEU A 15 59.00 -10.12 39.92
C LEU A 15 60.17 -9.14 40.07
N GLY A 16 59.84 -7.86 40.31
CA GLY A 16 60.84 -6.88 40.69
C GLY A 16 60.24 -5.51 41.02
N LEU A 17 60.18 -5.22 42.27
CA LEU A 17 59.73 -4.15 43.14
C LEU A 17 60.14 -2.69 42.82
N ALA A 18 59.16 -1.78 43.08
CA ALA A 18 59.22 -0.51 43.79
C ALA A 18 60.03 0.68 43.27
N GLY A 19 59.38 1.83 43.19
CA GLY A 19 59.96 3.18 43.21
C GLY A 19 58.88 4.24 42.95
N CYS A 20 58.55 5.02 43.97
CA CYS A 20 57.65 6.19 43.94
C CYS A 20 58.26 7.34 43.13
N ASP A 21 57.47 8.12 42.43
CA ASP A 21 57.04 9.48 42.64
C ASP A 21 56.80 10.26 41.33
N ASP A 22 55.79 11.01 41.40
CA ASP A 22 55.41 12.31 40.83
C ASP A 22 54.33 12.40 39.75
N ALA A 23 53.39 13.20 40.18
CA ALA A 23 52.15 13.61 39.56
C ALA A 23 52.30 14.28 38.17
N LYS A 24 51.33 14.02 37.32
CA LYS A 24 50.52 14.84 36.41
C LYS A 24 50.31 14.21 35.05
N ASN A 25 49.14 13.78 34.81
CA ASN A 25 48.24 13.92 33.66
C ASN A 25 47.34 12.69 33.55
N LYS A 26 46.19 12.76 34.21
CA LYS A 26 45.05 11.91 33.85
C LYS A 26 44.46 12.44 32.56
N GLU A 27 44.90 11.97 31.43
CA GLU A 27 44.04 11.86 30.26
C GLU A 27 43.13 10.66 30.47
N THR A 28 41.92 10.95 30.87
CA THR A 28 40.79 10.01 30.82
C THR A 28 40.45 9.72 29.37
N ASN A 29 41.10 8.72 28.81
CA ASN A 29 40.58 8.05 27.60
C ASN A 29 39.24 7.37 28.00
N SER A 30 38.17 8.12 28.01
CA SER A 30 36.83 7.59 27.89
C SER A 30 36.69 7.06 26.46
N ALA A 31 37.07 5.82 26.25
CA ALA A 31 36.65 5.07 25.08
C ALA A 31 35.11 5.04 25.15
N ALA A 32 34.47 5.92 24.37
CA ALA A 32 33.06 5.81 24.09
C ALA A 32 32.84 4.40 23.52
N ALA A 33 32.24 3.53 24.31
CA ALA A 33 31.84 2.21 23.88
C ALA A 33 31.02 2.40 22.61
N ALA A 34 31.51 1.93 21.48
CA ALA A 34 30.78 1.88 20.24
C ALA A 34 29.46 1.16 20.57
N LYS A 35 28.34 1.85 20.46
CA LYS A 35 27.02 1.24 20.65
C LYS A 35 26.94 0.11 19.64
N SER A 36 26.83 -1.12 20.12
CA SER A 36 26.64 -2.29 19.28
C SER A 36 25.29 -2.13 18.58
N ASP A 37 25.29 -2.12 17.25
CA ASP A 37 24.08 -2.15 16.41
C ASP A 37 23.40 -3.54 16.40
N ALA A 38 23.80 -4.42 17.31
CA ALA A 38 23.24 -5.77 17.43
C ALA A 38 21.79 -5.71 17.94
N PRO A 39 20.91 -6.56 17.41
CA PRO A 39 19.52 -6.66 17.85
C PRO A 39 19.44 -6.98 19.34
N LYS A 40 18.72 -6.15 20.10
CA LYS A 40 18.32 -6.45 21.47
C LYS A 40 16.98 -7.15 21.46
N GLU A 41 16.81 -8.11 22.37
CA GLU A 41 15.49 -8.66 22.67
C GLU A 41 14.73 -7.72 23.61
N GLY A 42 13.42 -7.59 23.37
CA GLY A 42 12.55 -6.73 24.15
C GLY A 42 12.41 -5.32 23.60
N GLY A 43 11.76 -4.48 24.38
CA GLY A 43 11.46 -3.10 24.01
C GLY A 43 10.11 -2.91 23.34
N SER A 44 9.76 -1.64 23.15
CA SER A 44 8.44 -1.23 22.62
C SER A 44 8.60 -0.28 21.46
N LEU A 45 7.86 -0.53 20.38
CA LEU A 45 7.76 0.37 19.23
C LEU A 45 6.43 1.14 19.30
N ILE A 46 6.50 2.47 19.22
CA ILE A 46 5.31 3.33 19.19
C ILE A 46 5.21 3.98 17.80
N ILE A 47 4.17 3.63 17.06
CA ILE A 47 3.90 4.09 15.69
C ILE A 47 2.86 5.21 15.74
N GLY A 48 3.18 6.37 15.19
CA GLY A 48 2.25 7.49 15.07
C GLY A 48 1.30 7.34 13.88
N ILE A 49 0.01 7.44 14.14
CA ILE A 49 -1.08 7.37 13.14
C ILE A 49 -1.82 8.70 13.11
N THR A 50 -2.09 9.22 11.91
CA THR A 50 -2.81 10.48 11.69
C THR A 50 -4.11 10.31 10.87
N SER A 51 -4.44 9.07 10.49
CA SER A 51 -5.62 8.74 9.70
C SER A 51 -6.87 8.41 10.53
N GLY A 52 -6.81 8.65 11.85
CA GLY A 52 -7.91 8.39 12.77
C GLY A 52 -7.85 7.00 13.42
N ASP A 53 -8.90 6.69 14.17
CA ASP A 53 -9.11 5.39 14.83
C ASP A 53 -9.36 4.28 13.79
N PRO A 54 -9.04 3.02 14.12
CA PRO A 54 -9.42 1.90 13.27
C PRO A 54 -10.94 1.72 13.26
N LEU A 55 -11.46 1.26 12.13
CA LEU A 55 -12.80 0.72 12.02
C LEU A 55 -12.86 -0.71 12.60
N ALA A 56 -13.69 -1.60 12.08
CA ALA A 56 -13.70 -3.00 12.52
C ALA A 56 -12.36 -3.68 12.22
N VAL A 57 -11.62 -4.11 13.26
CA VAL A 57 -10.33 -4.81 13.10
C VAL A 57 -10.61 -6.30 12.79
N ASN A 58 -11.16 -6.51 11.61
CA ASN A 58 -11.48 -7.82 11.04
C ASN A 58 -11.06 -7.85 9.57
N PRO A 59 -10.28 -8.85 9.13
CA PRO A 59 -9.78 -8.94 7.76
C PRO A 59 -10.84 -8.84 6.66
N LEU A 60 -12.07 -9.27 6.92
CA LEU A 60 -13.14 -9.26 5.93
C LEU A 60 -13.73 -7.85 5.67
N TYR A 61 -13.43 -6.87 6.53
CA TYR A 61 -14.02 -5.52 6.51
C TYR A 61 -12.98 -4.39 6.56
N ALA A 62 -11.72 -4.71 6.81
CA ALA A 62 -10.65 -3.73 6.89
C ALA A 62 -10.46 -3.00 5.56
N SER A 63 -10.78 -1.71 5.50
CA SER A 63 -10.74 -0.90 4.28
C SER A 63 -10.01 0.44 4.45
N ASP A 64 -9.86 0.93 5.68
CA ASP A 64 -9.12 2.16 5.97
C ASP A 64 -7.65 1.86 6.32
N ARG A 65 -6.78 2.86 6.12
CA ARG A 65 -5.33 2.70 6.32
C ARG A 65 -4.98 2.30 7.76
N THR A 66 -5.64 2.87 8.77
CA THR A 66 -5.35 2.58 10.18
C THR A 66 -5.63 1.12 10.50
N THR A 67 -6.84 0.65 10.14
CA THR A 67 -7.26 -0.74 10.35
C THR A 67 -6.33 -1.71 9.61
N LEU A 68 -6.01 -1.44 8.33
CA LEU A 68 -5.10 -2.28 7.54
C LEU A 68 -3.69 -2.34 8.14
N THR A 69 -3.15 -1.21 8.65
CA THR A 69 -1.84 -1.18 9.29
C THR A 69 -1.81 -1.99 10.60
N ILE A 70 -2.87 -1.90 11.42
CA ILE A 70 -2.99 -2.68 12.67
C ILE A 70 -3.22 -4.16 12.34
N MET A 71 -4.08 -4.45 11.38
CA MET A 71 -4.41 -5.81 10.95
C MET A 71 -3.16 -6.60 10.51
N GLN A 72 -2.21 -5.96 9.83
CA GLN A 72 -0.97 -6.59 9.39
C GLN A 72 -0.09 -7.10 10.56
N ALA A 73 -0.19 -6.48 11.74
CA ALA A 73 0.48 -6.97 12.94
C ALA A 73 -0.29 -8.10 13.65
N LEU A 74 -1.62 -8.12 13.51
CA LEU A 74 -2.51 -9.08 14.18
C LEU A 74 -2.74 -10.37 13.40
N TYR A 75 -2.80 -10.30 12.06
CA TYR A 75 -3.12 -11.42 11.18
C TYR A 75 -1.99 -11.68 10.19
N ALA A 76 -1.79 -12.93 9.82
CA ALA A 76 -0.85 -13.32 8.78
C ALA A 76 -1.59 -13.67 7.48
N PRO A 77 -1.05 -13.29 6.30
CA PRO A 77 -1.62 -13.66 5.01
C PRO A 77 -1.36 -15.14 4.70
N LEU A 78 -2.13 -15.70 3.76
CA LEU A 78 -1.80 -17.00 3.18
C LEU A 78 -0.45 -16.95 2.48
N TYR A 79 -0.21 -15.93 1.68
CA TYR A 79 1.05 -15.57 1.04
C TYR A 79 0.99 -14.10 0.60
N SER A 80 2.12 -13.56 0.19
CA SER A 80 2.24 -12.22 -0.40
C SER A 80 3.08 -12.26 -1.68
N PHE A 81 3.17 -11.15 -2.38
CA PHE A 81 4.12 -10.97 -3.49
C PHE A 81 5.22 -9.99 -3.10
N ASN A 82 6.44 -10.33 -3.49
CA ASN A 82 7.58 -9.43 -3.43
C ASN A 82 8.32 -9.49 -4.77
N ASN A 83 8.37 -8.37 -5.47
CA ASN A 83 8.96 -8.27 -6.81
C ASN A 83 8.47 -9.37 -7.78
N GLY A 84 7.17 -9.68 -7.75
CA GLY A 84 6.54 -10.70 -8.60
C GLY A 84 6.72 -12.15 -8.14
N ASN A 85 7.49 -12.40 -7.07
CA ASN A 85 7.67 -13.74 -6.49
C ASN A 85 6.72 -13.95 -5.32
N ILE A 86 6.24 -15.19 -5.14
CA ILE A 86 5.42 -15.57 -3.99
C ILE A 86 6.30 -15.67 -2.74
N GLU A 87 5.91 -14.99 -1.69
CA GLU A 87 6.42 -15.14 -0.33
C GLU A 87 5.37 -15.83 0.53
N TRP A 88 5.69 -17.07 0.93
CA TRP A 88 4.77 -17.92 1.67
C TRP A 88 4.56 -17.44 3.11
N GLY A 89 3.30 -17.09 3.43
CA GLY A 89 2.82 -16.77 4.77
C GLY A 89 2.40 -18.03 5.51
N LEU A 90 1.09 -18.16 5.77
CA LEU A 90 0.51 -19.37 6.38
C LEU A 90 0.50 -20.57 5.45
N ALA A 91 0.47 -20.34 4.12
CA ALA A 91 0.56 -21.41 3.13
C ALA A 91 2.01 -21.81 2.86
N GLU A 92 2.22 -23.04 2.38
CA GLU A 92 3.50 -23.52 1.84
C GLU A 92 3.44 -23.79 0.33
N SER A 93 2.23 -23.93 -0.24
CA SER A 93 2.05 -24.12 -1.68
C SER A 93 0.67 -23.70 -2.17
N LEU A 94 0.59 -23.36 -3.45
CA LEU A 94 -0.65 -23.15 -4.20
C LEU A 94 -0.46 -23.72 -5.61
N THR A 95 -1.21 -24.78 -5.94
CA THR A 95 -1.05 -25.53 -7.19
C THR A 95 -2.31 -25.44 -8.04
N PRO A 96 -2.25 -24.89 -9.27
CA PRO A 96 -3.38 -24.91 -10.21
C PRO A 96 -3.61 -26.30 -10.80
N SER A 97 -4.87 -26.60 -11.17
CA SER A 97 -5.20 -27.71 -12.06
C SER A 97 -4.80 -27.40 -13.50
N ALA A 98 -4.69 -28.41 -14.35
CA ALA A 98 -4.28 -28.25 -15.75
C ALA A 98 -5.20 -27.32 -16.58
N ASP A 99 -6.48 -27.23 -16.20
CA ASP A 99 -7.49 -26.36 -16.83
C ASP A 99 -7.64 -25.00 -16.16
N ASN A 100 -6.84 -24.71 -15.10
CA ASN A 100 -6.93 -23.49 -14.27
C ASN A 100 -8.31 -23.21 -13.66
N LEU A 101 -9.17 -24.24 -13.55
CA LEU A 101 -10.47 -24.15 -12.91
C LEU A 101 -10.44 -24.52 -11.43
N SER A 102 -9.35 -25.09 -10.94
CA SER A 102 -9.19 -25.28 -9.51
C SER A 102 -7.76 -25.04 -9.03
N TYR A 103 -7.64 -24.70 -7.74
CA TYR A 103 -6.37 -24.45 -7.07
C TYR A 103 -6.35 -25.18 -5.75
N THR A 104 -5.27 -25.88 -5.47
CA THR A 104 -5.04 -26.58 -4.20
C THR A 104 -4.01 -25.80 -3.38
N LEU A 105 -4.42 -25.29 -2.23
CA LEU A 105 -3.58 -24.58 -1.27
C LEU A 105 -3.27 -25.48 -0.10
N THR A 106 -1.97 -25.59 0.26
CA THR A 106 -1.53 -26.34 1.44
C THR A 106 -0.97 -25.39 2.49
N LEU A 107 -1.44 -25.49 3.72
CA LEU A 107 -0.96 -24.73 4.87
C LEU A 107 0.32 -25.34 5.43
N LYS A 108 1.18 -24.51 6.03
CA LYS A 108 2.32 -24.96 6.84
C LYS A 108 1.85 -25.85 8.00
N PRO A 109 2.68 -26.76 8.49
CA PRO A 109 2.36 -27.57 9.66
C PRO A 109 2.40 -26.76 10.96
N ASN A 110 1.66 -27.21 11.98
CA ASN A 110 1.71 -26.70 13.37
C ASN A 110 1.38 -25.20 13.52
N LEU A 111 0.57 -24.65 12.63
CA LEU A 111 0.10 -23.27 12.76
C LEU A 111 -0.84 -23.13 13.97
N LYS A 112 -0.75 -21.97 14.65
CA LYS A 112 -1.57 -21.63 15.79
C LYS A 112 -2.18 -20.26 15.70
N TRP A 113 -3.36 -20.10 16.22
CA TRP A 113 -3.92 -18.82 16.60
C TRP A 113 -3.25 -18.26 17.86
N GLN A 114 -3.41 -16.96 18.10
CA GLN A 114 -2.80 -16.26 19.24
C GLN A 114 -3.33 -16.70 20.62
N ASP A 115 -4.46 -17.39 20.68
CA ASP A 115 -5.01 -18.03 21.86
C ASP A 115 -4.54 -19.48 22.07
N GLY A 116 -3.68 -19.99 21.18
CA GLY A 116 -3.09 -21.33 21.22
C GLY A 116 -3.87 -22.40 20.49
N GLN A 117 -5.07 -22.11 19.98
CA GLN A 117 -5.84 -23.06 19.17
C GLN A 117 -5.15 -23.34 17.83
N PRO A 118 -5.25 -24.56 17.25
CA PRO A 118 -4.68 -24.86 15.96
C PRO A 118 -5.35 -24.03 14.84
N LEU A 119 -4.54 -23.54 13.89
CA LEU A 119 -5.01 -22.91 12.66
C LEU A 119 -4.96 -23.97 11.56
N THR A 120 -6.09 -24.27 10.94
CA THR A 120 -6.26 -25.38 10.00
C THR A 120 -7.00 -24.94 8.72
N ALA A 121 -7.18 -25.89 7.81
CA ALA A 121 -7.98 -25.71 6.60
C ALA A 121 -9.44 -25.32 6.89
N ASP A 122 -9.99 -25.71 8.05
CA ASP A 122 -11.34 -25.33 8.46
C ASP A 122 -11.48 -23.81 8.61
N ASP A 123 -10.46 -23.13 9.13
CA ASP A 123 -10.46 -21.67 9.28
C ASP A 123 -10.45 -20.96 7.92
N VAL A 124 -9.70 -21.48 6.95
CA VAL A 124 -9.67 -20.94 5.58
C VAL A 124 -11.03 -21.13 4.91
N VAL A 125 -11.61 -22.33 4.98
CA VAL A 125 -12.95 -22.63 4.43
C VAL A 125 -14.00 -21.74 5.10
N PHE A 126 -13.95 -21.60 6.42
CA PHE A 126 -14.85 -20.73 7.17
C PHE A 126 -14.74 -19.27 6.71
N THR A 127 -13.52 -18.77 6.57
CA THR A 127 -13.24 -17.40 6.10
C THR A 127 -13.90 -17.14 4.75
N PHE A 128 -13.73 -18.05 3.78
CA PHE A 128 -14.33 -17.91 2.46
C PHE A 128 -15.84 -18.05 2.48
N ASN A 129 -16.41 -18.96 3.28
CA ASN A 129 -17.85 -19.10 3.43
C ASN A 129 -18.48 -17.79 3.96
N LYS A 130 -17.82 -17.12 4.90
CA LYS A 130 -18.29 -15.82 5.42
C LYS A 130 -18.08 -14.70 4.39
N LEU A 131 -16.91 -14.65 3.74
CA LEU A 131 -16.61 -13.66 2.70
C LEU A 131 -17.61 -13.73 1.54
N LEU A 132 -18.01 -14.92 1.12
CA LEU A 132 -18.91 -15.15 -0.02
C LEU A 132 -20.40 -15.03 0.34
N ASP A 133 -20.76 -15.08 1.61
CA ASP A 133 -22.13 -14.86 2.08
C ASP A 133 -22.53 -13.38 1.86
N ALA A 134 -23.53 -13.16 1.00
CA ALA A 134 -24.04 -11.82 0.70
C ALA A 134 -24.52 -11.05 1.95
N LYS A 135 -24.93 -11.76 3.01
CA LYS A 135 -25.39 -11.16 4.27
C LYS A 135 -24.26 -10.54 5.10
N GLN A 136 -23.02 -10.91 4.81
CA GLN A 136 -21.86 -10.38 5.50
C GLN A 136 -21.36 -9.05 4.91
N HIS A 137 -21.85 -8.63 3.75
CA HIS A 137 -21.50 -7.36 3.08
C HIS A 137 -19.99 -7.14 2.85
N SER A 138 -19.17 -8.20 2.85
CA SER A 138 -17.74 -8.09 2.56
C SER A 138 -17.52 -7.60 1.13
N PHE A 139 -16.72 -6.56 0.97
CA PHE A 139 -16.36 -6.03 -0.35
C PHE A 139 -15.52 -7.02 -1.17
N PHE A 140 -14.82 -7.95 -0.52
CA PHE A 140 -14.06 -9.01 -1.18
C PHE A 140 -14.94 -10.01 -1.94
N ARG A 141 -16.25 -10.09 -1.63
CA ARG A 141 -17.16 -11.02 -2.29
C ARG A 141 -17.14 -10.88 -3.81
N SER A 142 -17.13 -9.65 -4.31
CA SER A 142 -17.09 -9.39 -5.76
C SER A 142 -15.82 -9.90 -6.43
N MET A 143 -14.68 -9.88 -5.72
CA MET A 143 -13.38 -10.32 -6.21
C MET A 143 -13.29 -11.84 -6.38
N PHE A 144 -14.16 -12.60 -5.72
CA PHE A 144 -14.25 -14.07 -5.76
C PHE A 144 -15.59 -14.56 -6.34
N THR A 145 -16.24 -13.71 -7.14
CA THR A 145 -17.49 -14.03 -7.85
C THR A 145 -17.28 -13.81 -9.35
N TYR A 146 -17.35 -14.86 -10.13
CA TYR A 146 -17.08 -14.84 -11.57
C TYR A 146 -18.33 -15.26 -12.35
N GLY A 147 -18.76 -14.46 -13.32
CA GLY A 147 -20.00 -14.71 -14.07
C GLY A 147 -21.24 -14.81 -13.17
N GLY A 148 -21.26 -14.07 -12.08
CA GLY A 148 -22.34 -14.08 -11.08
C GLY A 148 -22.33 -15.28 -10.12
N LYS A 149 -21.36 -16.21 -10.23
CA LYS A 149 -21.22 -17.38 -9.38
C LYS A 149 -19.97 -17.24 -8.49
N PRO A 150 -20.08 -17.49 -7.18
CA PRO A 150 -18.93 -17.48 -6.28
C PRO A 150 -17.99 -18.67 -6.53
N VAL A 151 -16.73 -18.50 -6.12
CA VAL A 151 -15.77 -19.60 -5.98
C VAL A 151 -16.29 -20.59 -4.94
N GLU A 152 -16.18 -21.89 -5.21
CA GLU A 152 -16.43 -22.92 -4.23
C GLU A 152 -15.16 -23.25 -3.47
N VAL A 153 -15.25 -23.35 -2.13
CA VAL A 153 -14.10 -23.62 -1.27
C VAL A 153 -14.39 -24.82 -0.40
N SER A 154 -13.53 -25.82 -0.44
CA SER A 154 -13.71 -27.07 0.30
C SER A 154 -12.43 -27.53 0.98
N LYS A 155 -12.59 -28.14 2.15
CA LYS A 155 -11.49 -28.82 2.87
C LYS A 155 -11.19 -30.15 2.16
N VAL A 156 -9.92 -30.42 1.91
CA VAL A 156 -9.42 -31.71 1.43
C VAL A 156 -8.92 -32.55 2.62
N ASP A 157 -8.09 -31.92 3.46
CA ASP A 157 -7.61 -32.48 4.73
C ASP A 157 -7.33 -31.34 5.73
N GLU A 158 -6.69 -31.64 6.89
CA GLU A 158 -6.45 -30.67 7.96
C GLU A 158 -5.62 -29.44 7.53
N ARG A 159 -4.83 -29.54 6.45
CA ARG A 159 -3.94 -28.48 5.96
C ARG A 159 -4.23 -28.10 4.51
N THR A 160 -5.12 -28.79 3.83
CA THR A 160 -5.31 -28.64 2.39
C THR A 160 -6.72 -28.15 2.07
N VAL A 161 -6.77 -27.05 1.31
CA VAL A 161 -8.00 -26.42 0.83
C VAL A 161 -8.02 -26.45 -0.69
N LYS A 162 -9.15 -26.78 -1.28
CA LYS A 162 -9.42 -26.70 -2.71
C LYS A 162 -10.35 -25.54 -3.02
N PHE A 163 -9.93 -24.67 -3.93
CA PHE A 163 -10.75 -23.65 -4.56
C PHE A 163 -11.18 -24.14 -5.94
N THR A 164 -12.48 -24.06 -6.25
CA THR A 164 -13.03 -24.38 -7.58
C THR A 164 -13.70 -23.14 -8.15
N LEU A 165 -13.19 -22.68 -9.28
CA LEU A 165 -13.65 -21.48 -9.94
C LEU A 165 -14.75 -21.82 -10.96
N PRO A 166 -15.84 -21.04 -11.05
CA PRO A 166 -16.89 -21.26 -12.04
C PRO A 166 -16.43 -20.95 -13.47
N GLN A 167 -15.35 -20.18 -13.62
CA GLN A 167 -14.65 -19.91 -14.88
C GLN A 167 -13.19 -19.59 -14.59
N VAL A 168 -12.32 -19.71 -15.59
CA VAL A 168 -10.91 -19.34 -15.46
C VAL A 168 -10.79 -17.87 -15.06
N SER A 169 -9.93 -17.60 -14.06
CA SER A 169 -9.56 -16.24 -13.66
C SER A 169 -8.04 -16.16 -13.54
N ALA A 170 -7.42 -15.40 -14.41
CA ALA A 170 -5.98 -15.13 -14.35
C ALA A 170 -5.60 -14.25 -13.15
N ALA A 171 -6.55 -13.51 -12.59
CA ALA A 171 -6.36 -12.66 -11.42
C ALA A 171 -6.48 -13.41 -10.08
N PHE A 172 -6.97 -14.66 -10.07
CA PHE A 172 -7.32 -15.38 -8.84
C PHE A 172 -6.17 -15.40 -7.83
N THR A 173 -4.96 -15.78 -8.26
CA THR A 173 -3.79 -15.82 -7.36
C THR A 173 -3.40 -14.43 -6.87
N GLY A 174 -3.46 -13.42 -7.73
CA GLY A 174 -3.20 -12.02 -7.37
C GLY A 174 -4.22 -11.45 -6.38
N THR A 175 -5.44 -11.91 -6.43
CA THR A 175 -6.53 -11.50 -5.51
C THR A 175 -6.45 -12.21 -4.17
N LEU A 176 -6.07 -13.50 -4.17
CA LEU A 176 -6.01 -14.34 -2.98
C LEU A 176 -5.02 -13.82 -1.91
N VAL A 177 -3.98 -13.06 -2.30
CA VAL A 177 -3.03 -12.42 -1.37
C VAL A 177 -3.68 -11.42 -0.40
N GLN A 178 -4.87 -10.93 -0.72
CA GLN A 178 -5.60 -9.96 0.11
C GLN A 178 -6.39 -10.65 1.24
N ILE A 179 -6.45 -11.97 1.25
CA ILE A 179 -7.26 -12.73 2.21
C ILE A 179 -6.41 -13.21 3.37
N TYR A 180 -6.82 -12.80 4.55
CA TYR A 180 -6.27 -13.23 5.82
C TYR A 180 -7.31 -14.10 6.53
N PRO A 181 -7.01 -15.36 6.89
CA PRO A 181 -7.95 -16.21 7.60
C PRO A 181 -8.39 -15.62 8.93
N ILE A 182 -9.66 -15.88 9.30
CA ILE A 182 -10.22 -15.56 10.61
C ILE A 182 -10.53 -16.84 11.38
N PRO A 183 -10.43 -16.85 12.75
CA PRO A 183 -10.60 -18.04 13.55
C PRO A 183 -12.07 -18.52 13.60
N GLN A 184 -12.33 -19.70 13.07
CA GLN A 184 -13.66 -20.32 13.08
C GLN A 184 -14.21 -20.44 14.51
N HIS A 185 -13.39 -20.90 15.47
CA HIS A 185 -13.80 -21.13 16.85
C HIS A 185 -14.26 -19.85 17.58
N VAL A 186 -13.80 -18.66 17.10
CA VAL A 186 -14.22 -17.35 17.65
C VAL A 186 -15.51 -16.86 17.00
N PHE A 187 -15.66 -17.07 15.69
CA PHE A 187 -16.71 -16.41 14.90
C PHE A 187 -17.85 -17.35 14.44
N ALA A 188 -17.78 -18.67 14.71
CA ALA A 188 -18.77 -19.63 14.18
C ALA A 188 -20.21 -19.33 14.62
N GLY A 189 -20.41 -18.79 15.83
CA GLY A 189 -21.73 -18.42 16.36
C GLY A 189 -22.23 -17.03 15.99
N GLU A 190 -21.41 -16.22 15.31
CA GLU A 190 -21.72 -14.82 15.01
C GLU A 190 -22.57 -14.71 13.73
N GLY A 191 -23.63 -13.90 13.79
CA GLY A 191 -24.50 -13.64 12.64
C GLY A 191 -23.93 -12.61 11.68
N ASP A 192 -23.66 -11.40 12.18
CA ASP A 192 -23.07 -10.27 11.46
C ASP A 192 -21.65 -10.04 12.00
N LEU A 193 -20.65 -10.43 11.21
CA LEU A 193 -19.25 -10.39 11.66
C LEU A 193 -18.72 -8.96 11.73
N GLU A 194 -19.23 -8.03 10.91
CA GLU A 194 -18.80 -6.63 10.95
C GLU A 194 -19.13 -5.98 12.30
N LYS A 195 -20.29 -6.33 12.87
CA LYS A 195 -20.77 -5.77 14.13
C LYS A 195 -20.46 -6.64 15.35
N SER A 196 -19.75 -7.74 15.16
CA SER A 196 -19.40 -8.65 16.26
C SER A 196 -18.48 -7.97 17.27
N THR A 197 -18.81 -8.12 18.56
CA THR A 197 -17.96 -7.66 19.67
C THR A 197 -16.63 -8.44 19.77
N LYS A 198 -16.49 -9.53 19.02
CA LYS A 198 -15.21 -10.26 18.89
C LYS A 198 -14.13 -9.41 18.19
N ASN A 199 -14.54 -8.41 17.40
CA ASN A 199 -13.65 -7.45 16.76
C ASN A 199 -13.01 -6.48 17.77
N ASP A 200 -13.58 -6.32 18.99
CA ASP A 200 -13.05 -5.44 20.04
C ASP A 200 -11.78 -6.02 20.68
N ALA A 201 -11.64 -7.35 20.68
CA ALA A 201 -10.47 -8.06 21.18
C ALA A 201 -10.09 -9.21 20.22
N PRO A 202 -9.58 -8.88 19.02
CA PRO A 202 -9.38 -9.86 17.95
C PRO A 202 -8.32 -10.90 18.31
N VAL A 203 -8.59 -12.17 17.96
CA VAL A 203 -7.65 -13.27 17.97
C VAL A 203 -7.11 -13.45 16.56
N GLY A 204 -5.83 -13.22 16.36
CA GLY A 204 -5.18 -13.29 15.06
C GLY A 204 -4.14 -14.40 14.95
N SER A 205 -3.37 -14.37 13.85
CA SER A 205 -2.29 -15.30 13.52
C SER A 205 -0.95 -14.60 13.24
N GLY A 206 -0.92 -13.27 13.41
CA GLY A 206 0.24 -12.43 13.16
C GLY A 206 1.21 -12.36 14.34
N PRO A 207 2.29 -11.55 14.20
CA PRO A 207 3.39 -11.51 15.18
C PRO A 207 3.04 -10.87 16.52
N PHE A 208 1.97 -10.08 16.60
CA PHE A 208 1.56 -9.40 17.83
C PHE A 208 0.09 -9.63 18.11
N LYS A 209 -0.25 -9.81 19.41
CA LYS A 209 -1.59 -10.05 19.95
C LYS A 209 -2.23 -8.77 20.43
N PHE A 210 -3.55 -8.67 20.34
CA PHE A 210 -4.32 -7.59 20.98
C PHE A 210 -4.04 -7.52 22.50
N LYS A 211 -3.84 -6.32 22.99
CA LYS A 211 -3.69 -6.03 24.42
C LYS A 211 -4.77 -5.08 24.91
N GLU A 212 -4.90 -3.92 24.29
CA GLU A 212 -5.83 -2.86 24.72
C GLU A 212 -6.09 -1.89 23.57
N TYR A 213 -7.30 -1.37 23.50
CA TYR A 213 -7.68 -0.25 22.63
C TYR A 213 -8.31 0.87 23.47
N ARG A 214 -7.86 2.09 23.26
CA ARG A 214 -8.46 3.32 23.81
C ARG A 214 -8.77 4.29 22.67
N ALA A 215 -10.06 4.45 22.41
CA ALA A 215 -10.55 5.30 21.33
C ALA A 215 -9.97 6.71 21.39
N GLY A 216 -9.52 7.23 20.25
CA GLY A 216 -8.88 8.54 20.12
C GLY A 216 -7.47 8.64 20.70
N GLN A 217 -6.92 7.57 21.30
CA GLN A 217 -5.63 7.59 21.99
C GLN A 217 -4.64 6.59 21.39
N TYR A 218 -4.91 5.28 21.50
CA TYR A 218 -4.00 4.25 21.02
C TYR A 218 -4.64 2.88 20.87
N TYR A 219 -3.95 2.03 20.08
CA TYR A 219 -4.20 0.60 19.95
C TYR A 219 -2.91 -0.14 20.29
N ALA A 220 -2.91 -0.92 21.36
CA ALA A 220 -1.73 -1.58 21.92
C ALA A 220 -1.75 -3.09 21.66
N LEU A 221 -0.60 -3.61 21.26
CA LEU A 221 -0.34 -5.02 21.00
C LEU A 221 0.81 -5.53 21.85
N THR A 222 0.81 -6.83 22.16
CA THR A 222 1.90 -7.54 22.84
C THR A 222 2.40 -8.69 21.97
N ARG A 223 3.65 -9.08 22.16
CA ARG A 223 4.30 -10.14 21.38
C ARG A 223 3.54 -11.47 21.43
N PHE A 224 3.52 -12.17 20.30
CA PHE A 224 3.11 -13.57 20.19
C PHE A 224 4.35 -14.46 20.07
N ASP A 225 4.75 -15.12 21.15
CA ASP A 225 5.99 -15.89 21.22
C ASP A 225 5.99 -17.14 20.31
N ASP A 226 4.80 -17.73 20.05
CA ASP A 226 4.60 -18.90 19.18
C ASP A 226 4.33 -18.52 17.71
N TYR A 227 4.70 -17.30 17.28
CA TYR A 227 4.50 -16.86 15.90
C TYR A 227 5.22 -17.78 14.91
N TRP A 228 4.52 -18.21 13.88
CA TRP A 228 5.00 -19.23 12.93
C TRP A 228 6.29 -18.86 12.19
N ASN A 229 6.56 -17.54 11.99
CA ASN A 229 7.78 -17.03 11.33
C ASN A 229 8.89 -16.64 12.34
N GLY A 230 8.87 -17.23 13.51
CA GLY A 230 9.83 -16.99 14.59
C GLY A 230 9.40 -15.89 15.55
N LYS A 231 9.87 -16.01 16.79
CA LYS A 231 9.56 -15.08 17.88
C LYS A 231 9.92 -13.64 17.53
N PRO A 232 8.98 -12.68 17.58
CA PRO A 232 9.28 -11.27 17.36
C PRO A 232 10.28 -10.73 18.39
N LYS A 233 11.13 -9.79 17.97
CA LYS A 233 12.17 -9.23 18.85
C LYS A 233 11.61 -8.26 19.89
N LEU A 234 10.60 -7.44 19.51
CA LEU A 234 9.97 -6.47 20.39
C LEU A 234 8.97 -7.13 21.34
N ASP A 235 8.81 -6.59 22.55
CA ASP A 235 7.78 -7.02 23.51
C ASP A 235 6.39 -6.49 23.13
N SER A 236 6.33 -5.31 22.52
CA SER A 236 5.06 -4.66 22.19
C SER A 236 5.16 -3.68 21.02
N VAL A 237 4.01 -3.48 20.37
CA VAL A 237 3.80 -2.41 19.38
C VAL A 237 2.56 -1.62 19.80
N THR A 238 2.65 -0.29 19.76
CA THR A 238 1.53 0.60 20.07
C THR A 238 1.31 1.57 18.90
N TYR A 239 0.11 1.60 18.37
CA TYR A 239 -0.33 2.59 17.40
C TYR A 239 -0.96 3.76 18.15
N ARG A 240 -0.25 4.90 18.20
CA ARG A 240 -0.72 6.11 18.89
C ARG A 240 -1.40 7.04 17.89
N PHE A 241 -2.65 7.40 18.16
CA PHE A 241 -3.42 8.31 17.32
C PHE A 241 -3.05 9.75 17.62
N ALA A 242 -2.74 10.50 16.58
CA ALA A 242 -2.44 11.92 16.66
C ALA A 242 -3.50 12.71 15.89
N LYS A 243 -3.87 13.86 16.41
CA LYS A 243 -4.90 14.74 15.84
C LYS A 243 -4.59 15.15 14.40
N ASP A 244 -3.31 15.39 14.11
CA ASP A 244 -2.83 15.85 12.80
C ASP A 244 -1.33 15.58 12.65
N SER A 245 -0.79 15.81 11.45
CA SER A 245 0.63 15.62 11.15
C SER A 245 1.55 16.49 12.02
N ASN A 246 1.14 17.70 12.41
CA ASN A 246 1.97 18.57 13.23
C ASN A 246 2.11 18.02 14.66
N ALA A 247 1.00 17.58 15.26
CA ALA A 247 1.01 16.92 16.57
C ALA A 247 1.85 15.65 16.55
N ALA A 248 1.73 14.83 15.49
CA ALA A 248 2.53 13.63 15.33
C ALA A 248 4.03 13.93 15.12
N ASN A 249 4.37 14.99 14.37
CA ASN A 249 5.76 15.42 14.20
C ASN A 249 6.39 15.89 15.50
N LEU A 250 5.62 16.61 16.33
CA LEU A 250 6.08 17.04 17.66
C LEU A 250 6.29 15.84 18.59
N ALA A 251 5.34 14.90 18.62
CA ALA A 251 5.44 13.67 19.40
C ALA A 251 6.67 12.82 18.97
N LEU A 252 6.98 12.77 17.66
CA LEU A 252 8.17 12.10 17.14
C LEU A 252 9.46 12.81 17.63
N GLN A 253 9.53 14.13 17.56
CA GLN A 253 10.70 14.91 18.02
C GLN A 253 10.94 14.77 19.51
N ASN A 254 9.87 14.68 20.32
CA ASN A 254 9.90 14.50 21.76
C ASN A 254 10.18 13.04 22.17
N GLY A 255 10.19 12.08 21.24
CA GLY A 255 10.39 10.65 21.52
C GLY A 255 9.15 9.94 22.08
N GLU A 256 7.98 10.57 22.02
CA GLU A 256 6.69 9.98 22.43
C GLU A 256 6.16 8.97 21.42
N ILE A 257 6.58 9.07 20.18
CA ILE A 257 6.46 8.06 19.12
C ILE A 257 7.83 7.81 18.49
N ASN A 258 8.04 6.64 17.91
CA ASN A 258 9.32 6.21 17.37
C ASN A 258 9.34 6.12 15.85
N LEU A 259 8.17 6.01 15.24
CA LEU A 259 8.00 5.82 13.81
C LEU A 259 6.71 6.46 13.33
N LYS A 260 6.74 7.10 12.17
CA LYS A 260 5.53 7.56 11.46
C LYS A 260 5.79 7.81 9.97
N MET A 261 4.74 7.79 9.19
CA MET A 261 4.76 8.37 7.84
C MET A 261 4.91 9.90 7.93
N VAL A 262 5.70 10.46 7.03
CA VAL A 262 6.02 11.90 7.00
C VAL A 262 5.60 12.49 5.68
N ASP A 263 4.91 13.63 5.74
CA ASP A 263 4.59 14.41 4.55
C ASP A 263 5.87 15.00 3.93
N PRO A 264 6.01 15.05 2.60
CA PRO A 264 7.21 15.54 1.92
C PRO A 264 7.71 16.89 2.43
N GLN A 265 6.81 17.82 2.77
CA GLN A 265 7.11 19.16 3.27
C GLN A 265 7.82 19.15 4.64
N ASP A 266 7.62 18.12 5.44
CA ASP A 266 8.16 18.00 6.80
C ASP A 266 9.52 17.28 6.88
N VAL A 267 9.90 16.54 5.82
CA VAL A 267 11.08 15.68 5.82
C VAL A 267 12.35 16.44 6.16
N ASN A 268 12.60 17.59 5.53
CA ASN A 268 13.82 18.36 5.75
C ASN A 268 13.91 18.86 7.20
N ARG A 269 12.80 19.32 7.77
CA ARG A 269 12.73 19.75 9.17
C ARG A 269 13.09 18.63 10.14
N LEU A 270 12.59 17.42 9.91
CA LEU A 270 12.88 16.26 10.74
C LEU A 270 14.31 15.72 10.51
N LYS A 271 14.82 15.71 9.27
CA LYS A 271 16.22 15.35 8.95
C LYS A 271 17.21 16.20 9.74
N ASN A 272 16.97 17.51 9.83
CA ASN A 272 17.86 18.45 10.53
C ASN A 272 17.99 18.16 12.04
N THR A 273 17.10 17.37 12.64
CA THR A 273 17.24 16.95 14.03
C THR A 273 18.34 15.92 14.27
N GLY A 274 18.74 15.19 13.23
CA GLY A 274 19.74 14.12 13.30
C GLY A 274 19.29 12.86 14.05
N LYS A 275 18.03 12.80 14.54
CA LYS A 275 17.51 11.72 15.40
C LYS A 275 16.95 10.52 14.63
N PHE A 276 16.59 10.71 13.34
CA PHE A 276 15.80 9.75 12.56
C PHE A 276 16.55 9.26 11.35
N ASP A 277 16.32 8.00 10.99
CA ASP A 277 16.55 7.44 9.68
C ASP A 277 15.27 7.59 8.85
N PHE A 278 15.42 7.74 7.52
CA PHE A 278 14.29 7.90 6.61
C PHE A 278 14.28 6.79 5.59
N MET A 279 13.16 6.10 5.50
CA MET A 279 12.88 5.17 4.42
C MET A 279 12.01 5.87 3.39
N VAL A 280 12.41 5.77 2.13
CA VAL A 280 11.62 6.23 0.98
C VAL A 280 11.42 5.01 0.08
N TYR A 281 10.17 4.66 -0.18
CA TYR A 281 9.82 3.50 -0.99
C TYR A 281 8.56 3.76 -1.82
N PRO A 282 8.39 3.07 -2.98
CA PRO A 282 7.18 3.22 -3.79
C PRO A 282 5.92 2.94 -2.97
N GLU A 283 4.97 3.86 -2.98
CA GLU A 283 3.69 3.69 -2.27
C GLU A 283 2.68 2.85 -3.08
N GLY A 284 3.01 2.47 -4.32
CA GLY A 284 2.05 1.84 -5.23
C GLY A 284 0.88 2.75 -5.60
N ARG A 285 1.04 4.06 -5.41
CA ARG A 285 -0.01 5.06 -5.62
C ARG A 285 0.23 5.86 -6.88
N LEU A 286 -0.84 6.05 -7.66
CA LEU A 286 -0.91 7.03 -8.73
C LEU A 286 -1.67 8.27 -8.27
N ALA A 287 -1.08 9.46 -8.43
CA ALA A 287 -1.81 10.72 -8.44
C ALA A 287 -2.23 11.03 -9.89
N TYR A 288 -3.49 11.39 -10.11
CA TYR A 288 -4.05 11.58 -11.45
C TYR A 288 -5.03 12.76 -11.51
N MET A 289 -5.33 13.17 -12.75
CA MET A 289 -6.47 14.01 -13.09
C MET A 289 -7.39 13.25 -14.04
N THR A 290 -8.72 13.29 -13.82
CA THR A 290 -9.71 12.73 -14.74
C THR A 290 -10.41 13.82 -15.54
N PHE A 291 -10.96 13.41 -16.69
CA PHE A 291 -11.75 14.24 -17.59
C PHE A 291 -13.20 13.72 -17.61
N ASN A 292 -14.11 14.43 -16.97
CA ASN A 292 -15.49 14.00 -16.82
C ASN A 292 -16.28 14.12 -18.15
N GLN A 293 -16.45 13.01 -18.85
CA GLN A 293 -17.09 12.98 -20.17
C GLN A 293 -18.64 13.02 -20.13
N ASN A 294 -19.26 13.08 -18.95
CA ASN A 294 -20.66 13.47 -18.83
C ASN A 294 -20.84 14.96 -19.17
N VAL A 295 -19.82 15.78 -19.00
CA VAL A 295 -19.86 17.19 -19.42
C VAL A 295 -19.52 17.28 -20.91
N ALA A 296 -20.39 17.93 -21.68
CA ALA A 296 -20.35 17.91 -23.14
C ALA A 296 -18.99 18.30 -23.74
N VAL A 297 -18.34 19.34 -23.21
CA VAL A 297 -17.04 19.83 -23.71
C VAL A 297 -15.92 18.79 -23.52
N MET A 298 -15.98 17.97 -22.48
CA MET A 298 -15.01 16.92 -22.20
C MET A 298 -15.14 15.68 -23.11
N LYS A 299 -16.19 15.57 -23.92
CA LYS A 299 -16.30 14.54 -24.96
C LYS A 299 -15.27 14.76 -26.09
N SER A 300 -14.79 15.99 -26.28
CA SER A 300 -13.75 16.29 -27.27
C SER A 300 -12.40 15.71 -26.85
N LYS A 301 -11.94 14.66 -27.55
CA LYS A 301 -10.62 14.07 -27.36
C LYS A 301 -9.50 15.12 -27.56
N ALA A 302 -9.63 15.96 -28.58
CA ALA A 302 -8.65 17.01 -28.87
C ALA A 302 -8.50 17.99 -27.69
N LEU A 303 -9.61 18.34 -27.01
CA LEU A 303 -9.54 19.19 -25.80
C LEU A 303 -8.79 18.50 -24.65
N ARG A 304 -9.10 17.22 -24.38
CA ARG A 304 -8.42 16.47 -23.31
C ARG A 304 -6.92 16.35 -23.59
N GLN A 305 -6.54 16.09 -24.85
CA GLN A 305 -5.14 16.05 -25.27
C GLN A 305 -4.47 17.44 -25.22
N ALA A 306 -5.18 18.52 -25.59
CA ALA A 306 -4.68 19.90 -25.47
C ALA A 306 -4.32 20.22 -24.01
N ILE A 307 -5.18 19.85 -23.06
CA ILE A 307 -4.94 20.04 -21.64
C ILE A 307 -3.70 19.22 -21.20
N ALA A 308 -3.57 17.98 -21.65
CA ALA A 308 -2.41 17.13 -21.31
C ALA A 308 -1.08 17.72 -21.82
N TYR A 309 -1.01 18.22 -23.05
CA TYR A 309 0.19 18.85 -23.60
C TYR A 309 0.52 20.23 -22.97
N ALA A 310 -0.46 20.90 -22.36
CA ALA A 310 -0.25 22.18 -21.69
C ALA A 310 0.41 22.07 -20.32
N ILE A 311 0.52 20.87 -19.76
CA ILE A 311 1.05 20.63 -18.41
C ILE A 311 2.48 20.10 -18.49
N ASN A 312 3.45 20.84 -17.91
CA ASN A 312 4.79 20.31 -17.67
C ASN A 312 4.73 19.39 -16.45
N LYS A 313 4.69 18.07 -16.70
CA LYS A 313 4.50 17.05 -15.67
C LYS A 313 5.64 17.00 -14.65
N ASP A 314 6.89 17.27 -15.09
CA ASP A 314 8.06 17.28 -14.22
C ASP A 314 7.97 18.44 -13.21
N GLU A 315 7.65 19.64 -13.70
CA GLU A 315 7.47 20.83 -12.85
C GLU A 315 6.26 20.67 -11.92
N LEU A 316 5.14 20.14 -12.44
CA LEU A 316 3.95 19.84 -11.62
C LEU A 316 4.31 18.89 -10.48
N THR A 317 5.02 17.79 -10.79
CA THR A 317 5.43 16.79 -9.79
C THR A 317 6.37 17.40 -8.76
N GLN A 318 7.39 18.14 -9.20
CA GLN A 318 8.33 18.79 -8.29
C GLN A 318 7.65 19.83 -7.40
N THR A 319 6.74 20.62 -7.95
CA THR A 319 5.99 21.65 -7.21
C THR A 319 5.07 21.03 -6.16
N ALA A 320 4.32 19.99 -6.54
CA ALA A 320 3.32 19.37 -5.66
C ALA A 320 3.95 18.50 -4.56
N PHE A 321 5.05 17.81 -4.86
CA PHE A 321 5.71 16.86 -3.95
C PHE A 321 7.03 17.36 -3.38
N THR A 322 7.41 18.61 -3.63
CA THR A 322 8.64 19.27 -3.15
C THR A 322 9.97 18.69 -3.65
N SER A 323 10.00 17.46 -4.10
CA SER A 323 11.17 16.77 -4.68
C SER A 323 10.74 15.55 -5.50
N LEU A 324 11.51 15.26 -6.55
CA LEU A 324 11.36 14.02 -7.33
C LEU A 324 11.78 12.76 -6.56
N ASP A 325 12.37 12.90 -5.36
CA ASP A 325 12.62 11.78 -4.45
C ASP A 325 11.31 11.23 -3.86
N TYR A 326 10.29 12.08 -3.68
CA TYR A 326 9.01 11.70 -3.06
C TYR A 326 7.90 11.37 -4.07
N ALA A 327 8.12 11.70 -5.34
CA ALA A 327 7.25 11.31 -6.42
C ALA A 327 7.98 11.36 -7.75
N LYS A 328 7.60 10.53 -8.70
CA LYS A 328 8.14 10.54 -10.07
C LYS A 328 7.02 10.81 -11.06
N PRO A 329 7.27 11.60 -12.13
CA PRO A 329 6.29 11.78 -13.20
C PRO A 329 5.78 10.44 -13.72
N ALA A 330 4.46 10.28 -13.76
CA ALA A 330 3.87 9.02 -14.17
C ALA A 330 3.82 8.91 -15.71
N THR A 331 4.14 7.71 -16.21
CA THR A 331 4.17 7.39 -17.63
C THR A 331 2.90 6.67 -18.09
N SER A 332 2.25 5.92 -17.18
CA SER A 332 1.04 5.15 -17.44
C SER A 332 0.10 5.23 -16.22
N PHE A 333 -1.14 4.78 -16.39
CA PHE A 333 -2.09 4.68 -15.28
C PHE A 333 -1.79 3.49 -14.35
N LEU A 334 -1.08 2.46 -14.82
CA LEU A 334 -0.58 1.39 -13.95
C LEU A 334 0.69 1.85 -13.23
N THR A 335 0.79 1.52 -11.95
CA THR A 335 1.97 1.84 -11.14
C THR A 335 3.14 0.89 -11.43
N PRO A 336 4.39 1.26 -11.13
CA PRO A 336 5.58 0.45 -11.47
C PRO A 336 5.58 -0.96 -10.87
N ASP A 337 4.87 -1.17 -9.77
CA ASP A 337 4.71 -2.45 -9.07
C ASP A 337 3.55 -3.31 -9.62
N THR A 338 2.77 -2.78 -10.58
CA THR A 338 1.69 -3.52 -11.23
C THR A 338 2.23 -4.38 -12.38
N LEU A 339 1.78 -5.63 -12.44
CA LEU A 339 2.10 -6.54 -13.55
C LEU A 339 1.69 -5.91 -14.89
N TYR A 340 2.47 -6.18 -15.93
CA TYR A 340 2.25 -5.73 -17.31
C TYR A 340 2.21 -4.20 -17.50
N LYS A 341 2.69 -3.42 -16.52
CA LYS A 341 2.90 -1.97 -16.71
C LYS A 341 3.87 -1.75 -17.87
N THR A 342 3.54 -0.83 -18.77
CA THR A 342 4.39 -0.45 -19.90
C THR A 342 4.57 1.05 -20.01
N ASP A 343 5.70 1.47 -20.56
CA ASP A 343 5.98 2.86 -20.94
C ASP A 343 5.76 3.11 -22.44
N ASP A 344 5.37 2.06 -23.20
CA ASP A 344 5.06 2.15 -24.63
C ASP A 344 3.62 2.68 -24.84
N VAL A 345 3.44 3.93 -24.42
CA VAL A 345 2.22 4.73 -24.53
C VAL A 345 2.59 6.18 -24.86
N GLU A 346 1.65 6.96 -25.40
CA GLU A 346 1.87 8.38 -25.65
C GLU A 346 2.17 9.13 -24.33
N GLN A 347 3.33 9.83 -24.27
CA GLN A 347 3.82 10.43 -23.05
C GLN A 347 3.35 11.87 -22.80
N TYR A 348 2.69 12.49 -23.77
CA TYR A 348 2.21 13.89 -23.67
C TYR A 348 3.28 14.84 -23.12
N LYS A 349 4.45 14.85 -23.73
CA LYS A 349 5.52 15.78 -23.38
C LYS A 349 5.04 17.20 -23.54
N PHE A 350 5.35 18.07 -22.57
CA PHE A 350 4.95 19.46 -22.56
C PHE A 350 5.24 20.16 -23.90
N ASP A 351 4.20 20.70 -24.53
CA ASP A 351 4.24 21.39 -25.81
C ASP A 351 3.06 22.37 -25.91
N LEU A 352 3.34 23.64 -25.57
CA LEU A 352 2.33 24.71 -25.60
C LEU A 352 1.80 24.99 -26.99
N GLN A 353 2.62 24.85 -28.04
CA GLN A 353 2.14 25.10 -29.40
C GLN A 353 1.15 24.01 -29.83
N LYS A 354 1.50 22.75 -29.63
CA LYS A 354 0.62 21.62 -29.91
C LYS A 354 -0.66 21.69 -29.08
N ALA A 355 -0.57 22.10 -27.79
CA ALA A 355 -1.74 22.31 -26.95
C ALA A 355 -2.70 23.36 -27.52
N LYS A 356 -2.18 24.51 -27.98
CA LYS A 356 -2.99 25.57 -28.62
C LYS A 356 -3.62 25.12 -29.93
N ASP A 357 -2.89 24.38 -30.74
CA ASP A 357 -3.40 23.87 -32.04
C ASP A 357 -4.51 22.84 -31.84
N LEU A 358 -4.36 21.93 -30.87
CA LEU A 358 -5.41 20.99 -30.50
C LEU A 358 -6.63 21.69 -29.88
N LEU A 359 -6.43 22.72 -29.06
CA LEU A 359 -7.53 23.50 -28.49
C LEU A 359 -8.37 24.17 -29.58
N LYS A 360 -7.74 24.77 -30.62
CA LYS A 360 -8.44 25.38 -31.76
C LYS A 360 -9.29 24.37 -32.53
N THR A 361 -8.82 23.13 -32.66
CA THR A 361 -9.52 22.06 -33.40
C THR A 361 -10.51 21.30 -32.55
N SER A 362 -10.54 21.54 -31.23
CA SER A 362 -11.36 20.80 -30.25
C SER A 362 -12.85 21.11 -30.30
N GLY A 363 -13.24 22.24 -30.90
CA GLY A 363 -14.61 22.75 -30.87
C GLY A 363 -14.99 23.41 -29.54
N ALA A 364 -14.01 23.66 -28.69
CA ALA A 364 -14.24 24.37 -27.42
C ALA A 364 -14.55 25.87 -27.66
N PRO A 365 -15.37 26.51 -26.81
CA PRO A 365 -15.66 27.94 -26.92
C PRO A 365 -14.41 28.82 -26.62
N ASP A 366 -14.31 29.99 -27.23
CA ASP A 366 -13.15 30.90 -27.08
C ASP A 366 -12.83 31.29 -25.62
N ASN A 367 -13.82 31.40 -24.76
CA ASN A 367 -13.66 31.72 -23.33
C ASN A 367 -13.96 30.49 -22.45
N LEU A 368 -13.35 29.36 -22.79
CA LEU A 368 -13.56 28.11 -22.06
C LEU A 368 -13.28 28.28 -20.56
N LYS A 369 -14.26 27.88 -19.75
CA LYS A 369 -14.11 27.78 -18.29
C LYS A 369 -14.30 26.34 -17.89
N LEU A 370 -13.36 25.81 -17.09
CA LEU A 370 -13.39 24.45 -16.54
C LEU A 370 -13.36 24.53 -15.02
N ARG A 371 -14.09 23.63 -14.36
CA ARG A 371 -14.07 23.48 -12.91
C ARG A 371 -13.14 22.31 -12.59
N LEU A 372 -12.21 22.52 -11.66
CA LEU A 372 -11.25 21.51 -11.19
C LEU A 372 -11.53 21.21 -9.71
N ALA A 373 -12.10 20.04 -9.44
CA ALA A 373 -12.41 19.58 -8.09
C ALA A 373 -11.20 18.89 -7.43
N TYR A 374 -10.99 19.16 -6.14
CA TYR A 374 -9.95 18.54 -5.33
C TYR A 374 -10.32 18.53 -3.84
N VAL A 375 -9.67 17.67 -3.04
CA VAL A 375 -9.90 17.58 -1.60
C VAL A 375 -9.16 18.70 -0.87
N ASN A 376 -9.90 19.58 -0.18
CA ASN A 376 -9.39 20.81 0.44
C ASN A 376 -8.39 20.60 1.59
N THR A 377 -8.42 19.42 2.24
CA THR A 377 -7.47 19.06 3.30
C THR A 377 -6.17 18.46 2.75
N ASN A 378 -6.11 18.17 1.44
CA ASN A 378 -4.94 17.58 0.79
C ASN A 378 -4.07 18.67 0.15
N LYS A 379 -2.99 19.06 0.85
CA LYS A 379 -2.06 20.11 0.40
C LYS A 379 -1.37 19.80 -0.93
N THR A 380 -1.11 18.53 -1.20
CA THR A 380 -0.54 18.11 -2.48
C THR A 380 -1.52 18.31 -3.63
N GLN A 381 -2.81 17.96 -3.43
CA GLN A 381 -3.84 18.25 -4.43
C GLN A 381 -4.08 19.74 -4.63
N GLU A 382 -4.05 20.55 -3.57
CA GLU A 382 -4.14 22.01 -3.67
C GLU A 382 -2.99 22.57 -4.53
N SER A 383 -1.75 22.12 -4.28
CA SER A 383 -0.58 22.54 -5.07
C SER A 383 -0.69 22.11 -6.54
N MET A 384 -1.17 20.89 -6.81
CA MET A 384 -1.44 20.42 -8.17
C MET A 384 -2.51 21.28 -8.85
N ALA A 385 -3.62 21.59 -8.16
CA ALA A 385 -4.72 22.36 -8.70
C ALA A 385 -4.29 23.79 -9.09
N LEU A 386 -3.51 24.46 -8.23
CA LEU A 386 -2.94 25.79 -8.51
C LEU A 386 -1.99 25.78 -9.72
N TYR A 387 -1.12 24.76 -9.80
CA TYR A 387 -0.23 24.61 -10.96
C TYR A 387 -1.01 24.41 -12.27
N ILE A 388 -2.00 23.49 -12.27
CA ILE A 388 -2.83 23.18 -13.44
C ILE A 388 -3.62 24.42 -13.88
N GLN A 389 -4.19 25.17 -12.93
CA GLN A 389 -4.87 26.44 -13.22
C GLN A 389 -3.95 27.42 -13.97
N GLN A 390 -2.72 27.59 -13.49
CA GLN A 390 -1.74 28.49 -14.13
C GLN A 390 -1.28 27.95 -15.49
N ALA A 391 -1.04 26.66 -15.64
CA ALA A 391 -0.63 26.03 -16.89
C ALA A 391 -1.71 26.20 -17.99
N LEU A 392 -2.98 25.95 -17.65
CA LEU A 392 -4.08 26.05 -18.61
C LEU A 392 -4.39 27.51 -19.00
N LYS A 393 -4.14 28.47 -18.11
CA LYS A 393 -4.18 29.89 -18.47
C LYS A 393 -3.20 30.25 -19.60
N GLY A 394 -2.06 29.54 -19.69
CA GLY A 394 -1.06 29.70 -20.75
C GLY A 394 -1.57 29.36 -22.16
N ILE A 395 -2.64 28.61 -22.27
CA ILE A 395 -3.32 28.27 -23.54
C ILE A 395 -4.71 28.94 -23.67
N GLY A 396 -5.05 29.89 -22.78
CA GLY A 396 -6.31 30.65 -22.84
C GLY A 396 -7.51 29.95 -22.18
N VAL A 397 -7.29 28.88 -21.40
CA VAL A 397 -8.37 28.17 -20.68
C VAL A 397 -8.43 28.67 -19.23
N ASN A 398 -9.59 29.12 -18.78
CA ASN A 398 -9.83 29.54 -17.41
C ASN A 398 -10.24 28.35 -16.55
N VAL A 399 -9.58 28.15 -15.40
CA VAL A 399 -9.90 27.08 -14.45
C VAL A 399 -10.43 27.68 -13.14
N GLU A 400 -11.63 27.29 -12.76
CA GLU A 400 -12.21 27.55 -11.46
C GLU A 400 -11.87 26.40 -10.51
N LEU A 401 -11.22 26.72 -9.38
CA LEU A 401 -10.86 25.74 -8.38
C LEU A 401 -12.05 25.43 -7.47
N MET A 402 -12.35 24.15 -7.28
CA MET A 402 -13.45 23.65 -6.43
C MET A 402 -12.87 22.83 -5.27
N PRO A 403 -12.45 23.46 -4.16
CA PRO A 403 -12.06 22.75 -2.95
C PRO A 403 -13.30 22.13 -2.28
N LEU A 404 -13.28 20.81 -2.09
CA LEU A 404 -14.35 20.04 -1.45
C LEU A 404 -13.82 19.29 -0.24
N ASP A 405 -14.66 19.04 0.76
CA ASP A 405 -14.34 18.06 1.79
C ASP A 405 -14.33 16.63 1.19
N SER A 406 -13.64 15.72 1.86
CA SER A 406 -13.44 14.35 1.36
C SER A 406 -14.74 13.60 1.12
N ASN A 407 -15.76 13.80 1.97
CA ASN A 407 -17.05 13.11 1.85
C ASN A 407 -17.84 13.66 0.66
N ALA A 408 -17.93 14.99 0.51
CA ALA A 408 -18.58 15.62 -0.63
C ALA A 408 -17.92 15.24 -1.95
N MET A 409 -16.57 15.17 -1.98
CA MET A 409 -15.80 14.70 -3.13
C MET A 409 -16.17 13.27 -3.48
N SER A 410 -16.14 12.34 -2.51
CA SER A 410 -16.45 10.93 -2.70
C SER A 410 -17.87 10.70 -3.19
N GLN A 411 -18.86 11.28 -2.51
CA GLN A 411 -20.28 11.12 -2.88
C GLN A 411 -20.56 11.59 -4.32
N ARG A 412 -20.02 12.75 -4.71
CA ARG A 412 -20.24 13.27 -6.06
C ARG A 412 -19.47 12.50 -7.12
N SER A 413 -18.27 11.99 -6.79
CA SER A 413 -17.49 11.17 -7.73
C SER A 413 -18.17 9.84 -8.04
N LEU A 414 -18.89 9.25 -7.06
CA LEU A 414 -19.65 8.01 -7.23
C LEU A 414 -20.99 8.20 -7.96
N ASP A 415 -21.46 9.44 -8.15
CA ASP A 415 -22.64 9.71 -8.93
C ASP A 415 -22.35 9.51 -10.42
N MET A 416 -22.89 8.45 -11.00
CA MET A 416 -22.75 8.09 -12.42
C MET A 416 -23.25 9.17 -13.40
N ASN A 417 -24.03 10.14 -12.92
CA ASN A 417 -24.56 11.26 -13.70
C ASN A 417 -23.88 12.59 -13.35
N ASN A 418 -22.79 12.56 -12.61
CA ASN A 418 -22.10 13.76 -12.15
C ASN A 418 -21.73 14.69 -13.32
N THR A 419 -22.11 15.97 -13.23
CA THR A 419 -21.74 17.06 -14.15
C THR A 419 -21.24 18.29 -13.38
N ALA A 420 -20.91 18.14 -12.09
CA ALA A 420 -20.53 19.24 -11.22
C ALA A 420 -19.16 19.87 -11.59
N TRP A 421 -18.30 19.12 -12.26
CA TRP A 421 -16.97 19.55 -12.70
C TRP A 421 -16.56 18.87 -14.00
N GLU A 422 -15.64 19.49 -14.71
CA GLU A 422 -14.99 18.98 -15.91
C GLU A 422 -13.76 18.14 -15.58
N LEU A 423 -13.00 18.55 -14.54
CA LEU A 423 -11.74 17.96 -14.11
C LEU A 423 -11.80 17.63 -12.62
N ASN A 424 -11.19 16.52 -12.22
CA ASN A 424 -10.96 16.27 -10.79
C ASN A 424 -9.61 15.62 -10.54
N LEU A 425 -8.99 15.98 -9.41
CA LEU A 425 -7.78 15.36 -8.90
C LEU A 425 -8.14 14.18 -8.00
N GLY A 426 -7.37 13.11 -8.14
CA GLY A 426 -7.52 11.91 -7.34
C GLY A 426 -6.22 11.14 -7.18
N GLY A 427 -6.33 9.98 -6.57
CA GLY A 427 -5.25 9.02 -6.47
C GLY A 427 -5.77 7.68 -5.99
N TYR A 428 -5.11 6.60 -6.40
CA TYR A 428 -5.45 5.25 -5.97
C TYR A 428 -4.21 4.40 -5.68
N ILE A 429 -4.41 3.35 -4.90
CA ILE A 429 -3.49 2.24 -4.68
C ILE A 429 -4.29 0.98 -4.98
N MET A 430 -3.91 0.22 -6.03
CA MET A 430 -4.68 -0.93 -6.51
C MET A 430 -3.92 -2.25 -6.40
N GLY A 431 -2.63 -2.21 -6.06
CA GLY A 431 -1.79 -3.40 -5.94
C GLY A 431 -1.24 -3.92 -7.27
N ALA A 432 -0.65 -5.12 -7.21
CA ALA A 432 0.12 -5.68 -8.32
C ALA A 432 -0.74 -6.30 -9.44
N GLU A 433 -2.00 -6.66 -9.16
CA GLU A 433 -2.87 -7.31 -10.15
C GLU A 433 -3.61 -6.26 -11.00
N PRO A 434 -3.35 -6.20 -12.31
CA PRO A 434 -3.94 -5.17 -13.17
C PRO A 434 -5.44 -5.32 -13.36
N ASP A 435 -6.03 -6.51 -13.22
CA ASP A 435 -7.49 -6.69 -13.35
C ASP A 435 -8.26 -5.93 -12.27
N GLY A 436 -7.66 -5.67 -11.12
CA GLY A 436 -8.25 -4.83 -10.06
C GLY A 436 -8.56 -3.39 -10.50
N TYR A 437 -7.86 -2.89 -11.52
CA TYR A 437 -8.07 -1.53 -12.04
C TYR A 437 -9.33 -1.41 -12.92
N LYS A 438 -9.93 -2.49 -13.38
CA LYS A 438 -11.12 -2.47 -14.27
C LYS A 438 -12.26 -1.65 -13.69
N SER A 439 -12.43 -1.67 -12.36
CA SER A 439 -13.46 -0.89 -11.67
C SER A 439 -13.35 0.63 -11.87
N LEU A 440 -12.15 1.13 -12.24
CA LEU A 440 -11.88 2.54 -12.51
C LEU A 440 -12.15 2.92 -13.98
N PHE A 441 -12.27 1.94 -14.89
CA PHE A 441 -12.21 2.21 -16.32
C PHE A 441 -13.37 1.63 -17.14
N MET A 442 -14.00 0.53 -16.71
CA MET A 442 -15.11 -0.06 -17.47
C MET A 442 -16.38 0.81 -17.43
N SER A 443 -17.15 0.76 -18.50
CA SER A 443 -18.23 1.70 -18.82
C SER A 443 -19.32 1.86 -17.73
N ASN A 444 -19.61 0.79 -16.99
CA ASN A 444 -20.71 0.77 -16.00
C ASN A 444 -20.21 0.64 -14.56
N GLU A 445 -18.94 0.84 -14.32
CA GLU A 445 -18.36 0.76 -12.99
C GLU A 445 -18.49 2.09 -12.23
N ALA A 446 -18.82 2.02 -10.95
CA ALA A 446 -19.07 3.18 -10.09
C ALA A 446 -17.84 4.06 -9.88
N TYR A 447 -16.63 3.48 -9.99
CA TYR A 447 -15.38 4.21 -9.83
C TYR A 447 -14.81 4.75 -11.15
N ASN A 448 -15.53 4.60 -12.28
CA ASN A 448 -15.17 5.22 -13.55
C ASN A 448 -15.48 6.73 -13.54
N TYR A 449 -14.69 7.49 -12.80
CA TYR A 449 -14.88 8.94 -12.62
C TYR A 449 -14.69 9.77 -13.90
N ALA A 450 -14.11 9.19 -14.94
CA ALA A 450 -14.04 9.79 -16.27
C ALA A 450 -15.35 9.63 -17.06
N HIS A 451 -16.23 8.75 -16.63
CA HIS A 451 -17.51 8.37 -17.30
C HIS A 451 -17.30 8.01 -18.78
N TYR A 452 -16.10 7.48 -19.10
CA TYR A 452 -15.77 7.00 -20.44
C TYR A 452 -16.52 5.69 -20.72
N LYS A 453 -17.17 5.61 -21.88
CA LYS A 453 -17.95 4.44 -22.28
C LYS A 453 -17.48 3.95 -23.64
N ASN A 454 -16.98 2.71 -23.70
CA ASN A 454 -16.49 2.09 -24.92
C ASN A 454 -16.56 0.54 -24.79
N PRO A 455 -17.54 -0.11 -25.48
CA PRO A 455 -17.70 -1.56 -25.38
C PRO A 455 -16.48 -2.37 -25.87
N GLN A 456 -15.71 -1.85 -26.83
CA GLN A 456 -14.49 -2.51 -27.31
C GLN A 456 -13.39 -2.47 -26.25
N PHE A 457 -13.33 -1.38 -25.50
CA PHE A 457 -12.41 -1.23 -24.37
C PHE A 457 -12.82 -2.13 -23.20
N ASP A 458 -14.12 -2.23 -22.89
CA ASP A 458 -14.64 -3.14 -21.87
C ASP A 458 -14.29 -4.60 -22.21
N ALA A 459 -14.41 -4.99 -23.50
CA ALA A 459 -14.04 -6.33 -23.97
C ALA A 459 -12.54 -6.66 -23.82
N LEU A 460 -11.64 -5.67 -23.81
CA LEU A 460 -10.21 -5.90 -23.49
C LEU A 460 -10.02 -6.28 -22.02
N TRP A 461 -10.73 -5.62 -21.11
CA TRP A 461 -10.69 -5.97 -19.68
C TRP A 461 -11.21 -7.38 -19.45
N ASP A 462 -12.34 -7.76 -20.09
CA ASP A 462 -12.90 -9.11 -19.99
C ASP A 462 -11.94 -10.17 -20.51
N LYS A 463 -11.23 -9.90 -21.61
CA LYS A 463 -10.18 -10.80 -22.13
C LYS A 463 -8.99 -10.91 -21.18
N GLY A 464 -8.51 -9.79 -20.60
CA GLY A 464 -7.39 -9.78 -19.67
C GLY A 464 -7.68 -10.55 -18.38
N ALA A 465 -8.95 -10.56 -17.94
CA ALA A 465 -9.40 -11.26 -16.74
C ALA A 465 -9.27 -12.80 -16.85
N VAL A 466 -9.39 -13.37 -18.06
CA VAL A 466 -9.40 -14.83 -18.28
C VAL A 466 -8.14 -15.36 -18.99
N GLU A 467 -7.30 -14.49 -19.57
CA GLU A 467 -6.08 -14.92 -20.27
C GLU A 467 -5.00 -15.37 -19.28
N THR A 468 -4.61 -16.63 -19.37
CA THR A 468 -3.61 -17.26 -18.49
C THR A 468 -2.20 -17.31 -19.07
N ASP A 469 -2.06 -17.14 -20.41
CA ASP A 469 -0.75 -16.98 -21.03
C ASP A 469 -0.19 -15.59 -20.73
N ALA A 470 0.92 -15.53 -20.00
CA ALA A 470 1.51 -14.28 -19.53
C ALA A 470 1.86 -13.29 -20.66
N THR A 471 2.31 -13.79 -21.80
CA THR A 471 2.68 -12.95 -22.96
C THR A 471 1.45 -12.34 -23.61
N LYS A 472 0.42 -13.14 -23.87
CA LYS A 472 -0.83 -12.65 -24.44
C LYS A 472 -1.54 -11.70 -23.48
N ARG A 473 -1.48 -12.00 -22.18
CA ARG A 473 -2.05 -11.14 -21.14
C ARG A 473 -1.32 -9.79 -21.09
N ALA A 474 0.01 -9.77 -21.19
CA ALA A 474 0.79 -8.55 -21.29
C ALA A 474 0.40 -7.70 -22.50
N ASP A 475 0.18 -8.32 -23.68
CA ASP A 475 -0.27 -7.62 -24.89
C ASP A 475 -1.68 -7.02 -24.73
N ILE A 476 -2.58 -7.69 -24.03
CA ILE A 476 -3.92 -7.16 -23.74
C ILE A 476 -3.81 -5.93 -22.82
N TYR A 477 -3.06 -6.02 -21.72
CA TYR A 477 -2.89 -4.87 -20.80
C TYR A 477 -2.07 -3.73 -21.41
N LYS A 478 -1.19 -4.02 -22.36
CA LYS A 478 -0.55 -2.97 -23.18
C LYS A 478 -1.60 -2.21 -24.01
N GLN A 479 -2.49 -2.91 -24.70
CA GLN A 479 -3.57 -2.28 -25.48
C GLN A 479 -4.51 -1.45 -24.59
N ILE A 480 -4.83 -1.94 -23.39
CA ILE A 480 -5.62 -1.21 -22.41
C ILE A 480 -4.91 0.12 -22.03
N GLN A 481 -3.62 0.06 -21.69
CA GLN A 481 -2.84 1.25 -21.33
C GLN A 481 -2.75 2.24 -22.51
N GLN A 482 -2.54 1.77 -23.72
CA GLN A 482 -2.53 2.60 -24.92
C GLN A 482 -3.90 3.25 -25.18
N THR A 483 -5.00 2.53 -24.94
CA THR A 483 -6.36 3.08 -25.10
C THR A 483 -6.63 4.20 -24.10
N VAL A 484 -6.35 3.99 -22.81
CA VAL A 484 -6.54 5.02 -21.76
C VAL A 484 -5.76 6.28 -22.09
N THR A 485 -4.50 6.10 -22.52
CA THR A 485 -3.62 7.23 -22.84
C THR A 485 -4.05 7.93 -24.13
N ASN A 486 -4.34 7.18 -25.21
CA ASN A 486 -4.75 7.76 -26.50
C ASN A 486 -6.09 8.50 -26.39
N GLU A 487 -7.05 7.95 -25.64
CA GLU A 487 -8.34 8.58 -25.38
C GLU A 487 -8.24 9.69 -24.32
N MET A 488 -7.12 9.76 -23.60
CA MET A 488 -6.88 10.72 -22.51
C MET A 488 -8.06 10.77 -21.54
N THR A 489 -8.44 9.60 -21.02
CA THR A 489 -9.53 9.50 -20.05
C THR A 489 -9.06 9.83 -18.65
N TYR A 490 -7.82 9.43 -18.34
CA TYR A 490 -7.06 9.76 -17.14
C TYR A 490 -5.71 10.34 -17.54
N TYR A 491 -5.32 11.44 -16.93
CA TYR A 491 -3.98 12.01 -17.04
C TYR A 491 -3.16 11.56 -15.82
N PRO A 492 -2.24 10.60 -15.99
CA PRO A 492 -1.37 10.17 -14.91
C PRO A 492 -0.37 11.28 -14.58
N ILE A 493 -0.37 11.75 -13.33
CA ILE A 493 0.49 12.85 -12.89
C ILE A 493 1.79 12.32 -12.31
N ALA A 494 1.70 11.57 -11.22
CA ALA A 494 2.89 11.11 -10.50
C ALA A 494 2.67 9.76 -9.81
N TYR A 495 3.72 8.94 -9.80
CA TYR A 495 3.86 7.81 -8.88
C TYR A 495 4.44 8.33 -7.57
N THR A 496 3.75 8.11 -6.46
CA THR A 496 4.17 8.64 -5.16
C THR A 496 5.02 7.64 -4.39
N ASN A 497 5.94 8.17 -3.61
CA ASN A 497 6.71 7.42 -2.63
C ASN A 497 6.22 7.73 -1.22
N ALA A 498 6.08 6.71 -0.39
CA ALA A 498 5.92 6.89 1.04
C ALA A 498 7.27 7.25 1.66
N THR A 499 7.26 8.15 2.63
CA THR A 499 8.42 8.47 3.45
C THR A 499 8.08 8.15 4.90
N VAL A 500 8.92 7.34 5.54
CA VAL A 500 8.76 6.96 6.95
C VAL A 500 9.99 7.40 7.73
N ALA A 501 9.78 8.21 8.77
CA ALA A 501 10.82 8.53 9.74
C ALA A 501 10.83 7.48 10.85
N VAL A 502 12.01 6.96 11.15
CA VAL A 502 12.24 5.94 12.18
C VAL A 502 13.31 6.43 13.13
N ASP A 503 13.04 6.37 14.43
CA ASP A 503 14.04 6.65 15.46
C ASP A 503 15.24 5.71 15.30
N LYS A 504 16.47 6.26 15.26
CA LYS A 504 17.73 5.53 15.06
C LYS A 504 17.98 4.42 16.06
N ARG A 505 17.25 4.41 17.18
CA ARG A 505 17.30 3.31 18.17
C ARG A 505 16.68 2.01 17.65
N PHE A 506 15.96 2.03 16.54
CA PHE A 506 15.34 0.86 15.96
C PHE A 506 16.08 0.41 14.69
N GLY A 507 16.09 -0.90 14.46
CA GLY A 507 16.64 -1.56 13.30
C GLY A 507 15.68 -2.61 12.74
N GLY A 508 16.09 -3.33 11.68
CA GLY A 508 15.28 -4.36 11.03
C GLY A 508 14.21 -3.81 10.09
N THR A 509 14.20 -2.52 9.82
CA THR A 509 13.16 -1.88 9.00
C THR A 509 13.22 -2.31 7.53
N LYS A 510 14.41 -2.66 7.02
CA LYS A 510 14.57 -3.18 5.66
C LYS A 510 14.08 -4.63 5.58
N GLU A 511 14.42 -5.44 6.57
CA GLU A 511 14.03 -6.84 6.71
C GLU A 511 12.52 -7.00 7.00
N ALA A 512 11.91 -5.96 7.60
CA ALA A 512 10.46 -5.88 7.80
C ALA A 512 9.68 -5.58 6.52
N GLU A 513 10.38 -5.29 5.42
CA GLU A 513 9.85 -4.98 4.09
C GLU A 513 8.76 -3.89 4.09
N PRO A 514 9.16 -2.63 3.87
CA PRO A 514 8.19 -1.56 3.73
C PRO A 514 7.18 -1.86 2.63
N LYS A 515 5.89 -1.75 2.95
CA LYS A 515 4.79 -2.03 2.03
C LYS A 515 3.81 -0.84 1.94
N PRO A 516 3.26 -0.60 0.76
CA PRO A 516 2.15 0.34 0.61
C PRO A 516 1.03 0.01 1.59
N VAL A 517 0.38 1.04 2.13
CA VAL A 517 -0.75 0.96 3.06
C VAL A 517 -0.39 0.40 4.44
N TYR A 518 0.30 -0.73 4.52
CA TYR A 518 0.53 -1.51 5.75
C TYR A 518 1.73 -1.03 6.59
N LEU A 519 2.55 -0.14 6.10
CA LEU A 519 3.87 0.26 6.59
C LEU A 519 4.94 -0.83 6.41
N PHE A 520 4.73 -2.03 6.93
CA PHE A 520 5.65 -3.16 6.85
C PHE A 520 4.91 -4.46 6.56
N GLN A 521 5.55 -5.35 5.83
CA GLN A 521 5.05 -6.71 5.57
C GLN A 521 5.14 -7.58 6.84
N ASP A 522 6.26 -7.51 7.57
CA ASP A 522 6.49 -8.32 8.77
C ASP A 522 7.14 -7.51 9.90
N LEU A 523 6.32 -7.02 10.82
CA LEU A 523 6.77 -6.28 12.00
C LEU A 523 7.61 -7.12 12.98
N SER A 524 7.63 -8.47 12.86
CA SER A 524 8.47 -9.32 13.71
C SER A 524 9.97 -9.07 13.55
N LYS A 525 10.37 -8.50 12.41
CA LYS A 525 11.77 -8.20 12.08
C LYS A 525 12.31 -6.93 12.72
N ILE A 526 11.43 -6.04 13.20
CA ILE A 526 11.85 -4.79 13.85
C ILE A 526 12.39 -5.11 15.25
N TYR A 527 13.48 -4.43 15.60
CA TYR A 527 14.14 -4.59 16.90
C TYR A 527 14.69 -3.27 17.43
N GLN A 528 14.97 -3.21 18.73
CA GLN A 528 15.70 -2.11 19.36
C GLN A 528 17.21 -2.40 19.31
N LYS A 529 18.01 -1.40 18.89
CA LYS A 529 19.47 -1.46 18.86
C LYS A 529 20.10 -1.28 20.22
#